data_d0f2a651ddc9822a2e0b57d49ac390c9
#
_entry.id   d0f2a651ddc9822a2e0b57d49ac390c9
#
_cell.length_a   1.000
_cell.length_b   1.000
_cell.length_c   1.000
_cell.angle_alpha   90.00
_cell.angle_beta   90.00
_cell.angle_gamma   90.00
#
_symmetry.space_group_name_H-M   'P 1'
#
loop_
_entity.id
_entity.type
_entity.pdbx_description
1 polymer ?
#
loop_
_entity_poly.entity_id
_entity_poly.type
_entity_poly.pdbx_seq_one_letter_code
_entity_poly.pdbx_strand_id
1 'polypeptide(L)'
;MRTAVLADIHANLAALAAVLADIRAEGISDIVSLGDNIGYGPDPDEVTQELIKHQVLSIQGNHEYALSNPAYYLRMNADPKKSLDLTRTMLSAKSLAYAFGLRPVIILHGARLVHGCPPKSQTAYLFSPSNKMLEKLFASFPEKICFYGHTHTRNFFAQGKDPMLGQNITSSTLHLEAGRKYLINPGSVGQPRDGLNNHAKYIIWEREQGSVTFREAEYDVMKTVDKLRRLGFPAFNATRLLR
;
A
#
# COMPACT_ATOMS: atom_id res chain seq x y z
N MET A 1 -15.95 5.63 -14.25
CA MET A 1 -14.45 5.71 -14.26
C MET A 1 -13.89 4.81 -13.16
N ARG A 2 -12.84 3.99 -13.49
CA ARG A 2 -12.22 3.01 -12.56
C ARG A 2 -10.79 3.43 -12.22
N THR A 3 -10.38 3.27 -10.96
CA THR A 3 -9.02 3.52 -10.46
C THR A 3 -8.54 2.29 -9.71
N ALA A 4 -7.35 1.78 -10.03
CA ALA A 4 -6.68 0.75 -9.24
C ALA A 4 -5.91 1.43 -8.08
N VAL A 5 -6.12 0.96 -6.86
CA VAL A 5 -5.46 1.48 -5.65
C VAL A 5 -4.56 0.41 -5.05
N LEU A 6 -3.27 0.65 -5.11
CA LEU A 6 -2.20 -0.20 -4.62
C LEU A 6 -1.64 0.36 -3.31
N ALA A 7 -1.05 -0.50 -2.49
CA ALA A 7 -0.29 -0.10 -1.30
C ALA A 7 0.83 -1.09 -1.01
N ASP A 8 1.85 -0.63 -0.32
CA ASP A 8 2.86 -1.50 0.30
C ASP A 8 3.46 -2.49 -0.71
N ILE A 9 3.99 -1.96 -1.83
CA ILE A 9 4.59 -2.74 -2.95
C ILE A 9 5.93 -3.32 -2.52
N HIS A 10 6.64 -2.58 -1.66
CA HIS A 10 7.87 -3.05 -1.02
C HIS A 10 8.86 -3.72 -1.97
N ALA A 11 9.20 -3.03 -3.06
CA ALA A 11 10.23 -3.50 -4.00
C ALA A 11 10.05 -4.97 -4.45
N ASN A 12 8.80 -5.46 -4.51
CA ASN A 12 8.45 -6.79 -5.00
C ASN A 12 8.00 -6.71 -6.46
N LEU A 13 8.97 -6.76 -7.38
CA LEU A 13 8.70 -6.63 -8.82
C LEU A 13 7.80 -7.74 -9.34
N ALA A 14 7.96 -8.98 -8.86
CA ALA A 14 7.15 -10.10 -9.32
C ALA A 14 5.66 -9.89 -8.97
N ALA A 15 5.38 -9.43 -7.75
CA ALA A 15 4.02 -9.10 -7.30
C ALA A 15 3.44 -7.91 -8.08
N LEU A 16 4.23 -6.84 -8.25
CA LEU A 16 3.79 -5.66 -9.00
C LEU A 16 3.48 -6.01 -10.46
N ALA A 17 4.31 -6.84 -11.11
CA ALA A 17 4.09 -7.27 -12.49
C ALA A 17 2.77 -8.04 -12.66
N ALA A 18 2.44 -8.93 -11.72
CA ALA A 18 1.17 -9.66 -11.72
C ALA A 18 -0.03 -8.71 -11.54
N VAL A 19 0.05 -7.76 -10.61
CA VAL A 19 -1.01 -6.75 -10.40
C VAL A 19 -1.18 -5.86 -11.62
N LEU A 20 -0.09 -5.39 -12.24
CA LEU A 20 -0.17 -4.57 -13.46
C LEU A 20 -0.75 -5.35 -14.65
N ALA A 21 -0.47 -6.65 -14.75
CA ALA A 21 -1.08 -7.51 -15.78
C ALA A 21 -2.61 -7.65 -15.57
N ASP A 22 -3.05 -7.86 -14.32
CA ASP A 22 -4.47 -7.96 -13.98
C ASP A 22 -5.20 -6.61 -14.23
N ILE A 23 -4.62 -5.48 -13.79
CA ILE A 23 -5.14 -4.13 -14.05
C ILE A 23 -5.30 -3.86 -15.55
N ARG A 24 -4.33 -4.29 -16.36
CA ARG A 24 -4.38 -4.17 -17.82
C ARG A 24 -5.50 -5.02 -18.42
N ALA A 25 -5.67 -6.26 -17.96
CA ALA A 25 -6.76 -7.15 -18.39
C ALA A 25 -8.14 -6.55 -18.07
N GLU A 26 -8.25 -5.83 -16.95
CA GLU A 26 -9.44 -5.06 -16.57
C GLU A 26 -9.62 -3.76 -17.41
N GLY A 27 -8.67 -3.38 -18.26
CA GLY A 27 -8.73 -2.15 -19.06
C GLY A 27 -8.66 -0.88 -18.22
N ILE A 28 -7.93 -0.89 -17.09
CA ILE A 28 -7.78 0.26 -16.19
C ILE A 28 -6.43 0.93 -16.48
N SER A 29 -6.46 2.26 -16.64
CA SER A 29 -5.27 3.09 -16.84
C SER A 29 -4.97 4.04 -15.67
N ASP A 30 -5.98 4.34 -14.83
CA ASP A 30 -5.83 5.22 -13.67
C ASP A 30 -5.37 4.38 -12.46
N ILE A 31 -4.09 4.54 -12.08
CA ILE A 31 -3.45 3.72 -11.04
C ILE A 31 -2.85 4.63 -9.98
N VAL A 32 -3.11 4.33 -8.70
CA VAL A 32 -2.50 5.05 -7.58
C VAL A 32 -1.79 4.08 -6.64
N SER A 33 -0.73 4.55 -5.99
CA SER A 33 -0.06 3.83 -4.90
C SER A 33 -0.10 4.65 -3.61
N LEU A 34 -0.47 4.00 -2.54
CA LEU A 34 -0.54 4.58 -1.19
C LEU A 34 0.83 4.61 -0.48
N GLY A 35 1.93 4.48 -1.22
CA GLY A 35 3.29 4.53 -0.68
C GLY A 35 3.84 3.18 -0.23
N ASP A 36 5.02 3.22 0.37
CA ASP A 36 5.87 2.05 0.64
C ASP A 36 6.08 1.23 -0.64
N ASN A 37 6.48 1.92 -1.71
CA ASN A 37 6.84 1.28 -2.97
C ASN A 37 8.19 0.56 -2.88
N ILE A 38 9.05 1.02 -1.96
CA ILE A 38 10.41 0.53 -1.71
C ILE A 38 10.54 -0.13 -0.34
N GLY A 39 11.73 -0.63 -0.02
CA GLY A 39 12.02 -1.30 1.24
C GLY A 39 11.56 -2.76 1.26
N TYR A 40 12.10 -3.55 2.16
CA TYR A 40 11.90 -4.99 2.34
C TYR A 40 12.29 -5.86 1.14
N GLY A 41 11.78 -5.58 -0.04
CA GLY A 41 11.95 -6.41 -1.24
C GLY A 41 13.24 -6.10 -2.01
N PRO A 42 13.56 -6.95 -3.00
CA PRO A 42 14.88 -6.96 -3.63
C PRO A 42 15.00 -6.11 -4.91
N ASP A 43 13.92 -5.44 -5.37
CA ASP A 43 13.85 -4.77 -6.66
C ASP A 43 13.44 -3.29 -6.56
N PRO A 44 14.08 -2.46 -5.70
CA PRO A 44 13.57 -1.10 -5.44
C PRO A 44 13.66 -0.16 -6.65
N ASP A 45 14.71 -0.29 -7.46
CA ASP A 45 14.91 0.55 -8.65
C ASP A 45 13.94 0.15 -9.75
N GLU A 46 13.85 -1.14 -10.04
CA GLU A 46 12.97 -1.69 -11.08
C GLU A 46 11.48 -1.40 -10.77
N VAL A 47 11.05 -1.57 -9.53
CA VAL A 47 9.69 -1.22 -9.10
C VAL A 47 9.43 0.27 -9.30
N THR A 48 10.36 1.13 -8.88
CA THR A 48 10.20 2.58 -9.05
C THR A 48 10.12 2.96 -10.53
N GLN A 49 10.93 2.33 -11.38
CA GLN A 49 10.91 2.59 -12.83
C GLN A 49 9.60 2.11 -13.48
N GLU A 50 9.04 0.97 -13.08
CA GLU A 50 7.72 0.53 -13.56
C GLU A 50 6.62 1.50 -13.11
N LEU A 51 6.65 2.02 -11.88
CA LEU A 51 5.70 3.03 -11.44
C LEU A 51 5.78 4.32 -12.26
N ILE A 52 6.99 4.79 -12.57
CA ILE A 52 7.20 5.97 -13.43
C ILE A 52 6.68 5.69 -14.85
N LYS A 53 7.04 4.56 -15.43
CA LYS A 53 6.64 4.15 -16.78
C LYS A 53 5.12 4.05 -16.95
N HIS A 54 4.43 3.51 -15.95
CA HIS A 54 2.98 3.40 -15.92
C HIS A 54 2.27 4.65 -15.39
N GLN A 55 3.02 5.74 -15.13
CA GLN A 55 2.49 7.01 -14.62
C GLN A 55 1.64 6.84 -13.34
N VAL A 56 2.03 5.90 -12.48
CA VAL A 56 1.33 5.64 -11.21
C VAL A 56 1.46 6.85 -10.31
N LEU A 57 0.32 7.43 -9.91
CA LEU A 57 0.30 8.51 -8.93
C LEU A 57 0.57 7.93 -7.55
N SER A 58 1.75 8.20 -7.00
CA SER A 58 2.15 7.68 -5.69
C SER A 58 2.18 8.74 -4.61
N ILE A 59 1.87 8.35 -3.38
CA ILE A 59 2.14 9.14 -2.18
C ILE A 59 3.33 8.56 -1.42
N GLN A 60 3.86 9.33 -0.47
CA GLN A 60 5.00 8.94 0.35
C GLN A 60 4.58 8.01 1.48
N GLY A 61 5.14 6.80 1.53
CA GLY A 61 5.06 5.90 2.67
C GLY A 61 6.16 6.15 3.70
N ASN A 62 6.18 5.37 4.77
CA ASN A 62 7.19 5.54 5.81
C ASN A 62 8.60 5.09 5.37
N HIS A 63 8.72 4.18 4.40
CA HIS A 63 10.02 3.80 3.84
C HIS A 63 10.61 4.92 2.97
N GLU A 64 9.84 5.56 2.10
CA GLU A 64 10.30 6.75 1.37
C GLU A 64 10.59 7.91 2.33
N TYR A 65 9.74 8.12 3.34
CA TYR A 65 9.96 9.14 4.36
C TYR A 65 11.27 8.94 5.13
N ALA A 66 11.61 7.69 5.47
CA ALA A 66 12.85 7.36 6.16
C ALA A 66 14.11 7.64 5.32
N LEU A 67 14.03 7.58 3.99
CA LEU A 67 15.15 7.96 3.12
C LEU A 67 15.55 9.44 3.26
N SER A 68 14.56 10.31 3.48
CA SER A 68 14.74 11.76 3.58
C SER A 68 14.75 12.29 5.02
N ASN A 69 14.38 11.47 6.01
CA ASN A 69 14.27 11.88 7.41
C ASN A 69 15.18 11.03 8.34
N PRO A 70 16.41 11.48 8.62
CA PRO A 70 17.33 10.74 9.49
C PRO A 70 16.80 10.48 10.89
N ALA A 71 16.03 11.41 11.46
CA ALA A 71 15.46 11.26 12.80
C ALA A 71 14.41 10.14 12.85
N TYR A 72 13.63 9.95 11.78
CA TYR A 72 12.70 8.83 11.67
C TYR A 72 13.46 7.52 11.39
N TYR A 73 14.41 7.53 10.45
CA TYR A 73 15.27 6.39 10.15
C TYR A 73 15.94 5.81 11.41
N LEU A 74 16.48 6.65 12.29
CA LEU A 74 17.13 6.20 13.53
C LEU A 74 16.19 5.45 14.48
N ARG A 75 14.88 5.73 14.44
CA ARG A 75 13.85 5.09 15.27
C ARG A 75 13.26 3.81 14.66
N MET A 76 13.60 3.48 13.43
CA MET A 76 13.14 2.23 12.80
C MET A 76 13.71 1.00 13.51
N ASN A 77 12.94 -0.09 13.53
CA ASN A 77 13.40 -1.39 13.97
C ASN A 77 14.57 -1.89 13.10
N ALA A 78 15.36 -2.84 13.62
CA ALA A 78 16.59 -3.31 13.01
C ALA A 78 16.39 -3.89 11.59
N ASP A 79 15.42 -4.79 11.38
CA ASP A 79 15.21 -5.46 10.09
C ASP A 79 14.75 -4.50 8.97
N PRO A 80 13.70 -3.66 9.19
CA PRO A 80 13.33 -2.66 8.18
C PRO A 80 14.44 -1.65 7.91
N LYS A 81 15.23 -1.28 8.94
CA LYS A 81 16.38 -0.39 8.79
C LYS A 81 17.46 -1.01 7.90
N LYS A 82 17.88 -2.26 8.19
CA LYS A 82 18.84 -2.99 7.37
C LYS A 82 18.35 -3.18 5.92
N SER A 83 17.06 -3.47 5.75
CA SER A 83 16.45 -3.56 4.42
C SER A 83 16.52 -2.23 3.67
N LEU A 84 16.28 -1.10 4.37
CA LEU A 84 16.33 0.22 3.77
C LEU A 84 17.77 0.65 3.41
N ASP A 85 18.76 0.23 4.19
CA ASP A 85 20.18 0.47 3.87
C ASP A 85 20.55 -0.22 2.54
N LEU A 86 20.16 -1.48 2.35
CA LEU A 86 20.34 -2.19 1.08
C LEU A 86 19.56 -1.52 -0.05
N THR A 87 18.29 -1.17 0.19
CA THR A 87 17.44 -0.44 -0.77
C THR A 87 18.15 0.82 -1.28
N ARG A 88 18.74 1.62 -0.36
CA ARG A 88 19.44 2.86 -0.72
C ARG A 88 20.61 2.64 -1.68
N THR A 89 21.34 1.54 -1.54
CA THR A 89 22.47 1.21 -2.43
C THR A 89 22.03 0.73 -3.81
N MET A 90 20.78 0.32 -3.95
CA MET A 90 20.23 -0.23 -5.20
C MET A 90 19.44 0.79 -6.03
N LEU A 91 19.03 1.91 -5.43
CA LEU A 91 18.25 2.95 -6.10
C LEU A 91 19.15 3.81 -7.01
N SER A 92 18.75 3.98 -8.27
CA SER A 92 19.34 4.97 -9.17
C SER A 92 19.03 6.40 -8.71
N ALA A 93 19.78 7.38 -9.22
CA ALA A 93 19.52 8.79 -8.95
C ALA A 93 18.11 9.22 -9.36
N LYS A 94 17.57 8.65 -10.46
CA LYS A 94 16.20 8.90 -10.92
C LYS A 94 15.17 8.38 -9.94
N SER A 95 15.34 7.16 -9.43
CA SER A 95 14.43 6.55 -8.46
C SER A 95 14.49 7.22 -7.09
N LEU A 96 15.67 7.68 -6.67
CA LEU A 96 15.83 8.50 -5.47
C LEU A 96 15.10 9.84 -5.60
N ALA A 97 15.26 10.53 -6.73
CA ALA A 97 14.56 11.78 -6.99
C ALA A 97 13.04 11.60 -7.00
N TYR A 98 12.54 10.50 -7.58
CA TYR A 98 11.12 10.14 -7.53
C TYR A 98 10.65 9.97 -6.08
N ALA A 99 11.33 9.14 -5.27
CA ALA A 99 10.96 8.88 -3.87
C ALA A 99 10.94 10.16 -3.02
N PHE A 100 11.90 11.07 -3.22
CA PHE A 100 11.95 12.35 -2.52
C PHE A 100 10.89 13.36 -2.96
N GLY A 101 10.39 13.24 -4.19
CA GLY A 101 9.32 14.10 -4.72
C GLY A 101 7.90 13.70 -4.27
N LEU A 102 7.72 12.55 -3.62
CA LEU A 102 6.42 12.08 -3.20
C LEU A 102 5.82 12.93 -2.07
N ARG A 103 4.54 13.20 -2.17
CA ARG A 103 3.77 13.96 -1.16
C ARG A 103 3.17 13.01 -0.12
N PRO A 104 3.06 13.43 1.15
CA PRO A 104 2.48 12.59 2.21
C PRO A 104 0.98 12.35 2.06
N VAL A 105 0.26 13.28 1.42
CA VAL A 105 -1.20 13.22 1.21
C VAL A 105 -1.52 13.80 -0.16
N ILE A 106 -2.43 13.14 -0.86
CA ILE A 106 -3.04 13.65 -2.10
C ILE A 106 -4.56 13.49 -1.99
N ILE A 107 -5.28 14.48 -2.51
CA ILE A 107 -6.73 14.37 -2.74
C ILE A 107 -6.94 14.11 -4.22
N LEU A 108 -7.52 12.96 -4.55
CA LEU A 108 -7.78 12.54 -5.92
C LEU A 108 -9.24 12.16 -6.08
N HIS A 109 -9.92 12.77 -7.06
CA HIS A 109 -11.34 12.49 -7.35
C HIS A 109 -12.26 12.57 -6.12
N GLY A 110 -11.95 13.44 -5.15
CA GLY A 110 -12.71 13.58 -3.91
C GLY A 110 -12.42 12.50 -2.85
N ALA A 111 -11.43 11.65 -3.05
CA ALA A 111 -10.92 10.73 -2.03
C ALA A 111 -9.57 11.22 -1.50
N ARG A 112 -9.31 10.99 -0.22
CA ARG A 112 -8.02 11.21 0.45
C ARG A 112 -7.15 9.97 0.32
N LEU A 113 -5.90 10.18 -0.08
CA LEU A 113 -4.86 9.16 -0.10
C LEU A 113 -3.84 9.49 1.00
N VAL A 114 -3.60 8.56 1.92
CA VAL A 114 -2.62 8.69 3.01
C VAL A 114 -1.99 7.31 3.26
N HIS A 115 -0.71 7.25 3.59
CA HIS A 115 -0.08 5.93 3.79
C HIS A 115 -0.51 5.26 5.11
N GLY A 116 -0.35 5.96 6.22
CA GLY A 116 -0.71 5.45 7.55
C GLY A 116 -2.05 5.95 8.05
N CYS A 117 -2.13 6.23 9.36
CA CYS A 117 -3.37 6.66 9.98
C CYS A 117 -3.85 8.04 9.47
N PRO A 118 -5.11 8.17 9.00
CA PRO A 118 -5.68 9.46 8.63
C PRO A 118 -5.60 10.50 9.78
N PRO A 119 -5.63 11.82 9.49
CA PRO A 119 -5.82 12.39 8.15
C PRO A 119 -4.53 12.56 7.32
N LYS A 120 -3.33 12.38 7.91
CA LYS A 120 -2.07 12.74 7.23
C LYS A 120 -0.82 11.99 7.72
N SER A 121 -0.95 10.98 8.58
CA SER A 121 0.22 10.28 9.10
C SER A 121 0.80 9.31 8.08
N GLN A 122 2.13 9.32 7.91
CA GLN A 122 2.85 8.34 7.10
C GLN A 122 3.33 7.15 7.93
N THR A 123 3.31 7.27 9.26
CA THR A 123 4.03 6.35 10.16
C THR A 123 3.17 5.73 11.26
N ALA A 124 1.97 6.26 11.50
CA ALA A 124 1.08 5.73 12.53
C ALA A 124 0.23 4.59 11.95
N TYR A 125 0.17 3.47 12.66
CA TYR A 125 -0.66 2.33 12.29
C TYR A 125 -2.13 2.53 12.65
N LEU A 126 -3.01 1.93 11.85
CA LEU A 126 -4.44 1.82 12.12
C LEU A 126 -4.86 0.35 12.04
N PHE A 127 -4.61 -0.42 13.10
CA PHE A 127 -4.94 -1.86 13.12
C PHE A 127 -6.37 -2.14 13.56
N SER A 128 -6.71 -1.83 14.80
CA SER A 128 -7.99 -2.17 15.41
C SER A 128 -8.55 -0.95 16.15
N PRO A 129 -9.11 0.02 15.43
CA PRO A 129 -9.64 1.23 16.06
C PRO A 129 -10.90 0.93 16.86
N SER A 130 -11.05 1.57 18.04
CA SER A 130 -12.30 1.60 18.75
C SER A 130 -13.33 2.50 18.03
N ASN A 131 -14.63 2.33 18.33
CA ASN A 131 -15.67 3.19 17.78
C ASN A 131 -15.39 4.68 18.01
N LYS A 132 -14.97 5.05 19.22
CA LYS A 132 -14.59 6.42 19.55
C LYS A 132 -13.40 6.94 18.72
N MET A 133 -12.44 6.07 18.40
CA MET A 133 -11.34 6.44 17.52
C MET A 133 -11.83 6.64 16.08
N LEU A 134 -12.67 5.74 15.56
CA LEU A 134 -13.27 5.88 14.22
C LEU A 134 -14.07 7.16 14.06
N GLU A 135 -14.91 7.53 15.05
CA GLU A 135 -15.65 8.79 15.04
C GLU A 135 -14.71 10.00 14.89
N LYS A 136 -13.63 10.04 15.68
CA LYS A 136 -12.61 11.09 15.59
C LYS A 136 -11.92 11.11 14.22
N LEU A 137 -11.58 9.93 13.68
CA LEU A 137 -10.94 9.82 12.37
C LEU A 137 -11.88 10.32 11.28
N PHE A 138 -13.14 9.90 11.25
CA PHE A 138 -14.12 10.37 10.26
C PHE A 138 -14.41 11.87 10.36
N ALA A 139 -14.29 12.46 11.56
CA ALA A 139 -14.40 13.91 11.74
C ALA A 139 -13.14 14.68 11.28
N SER A 140 -11.98 14.02 11.15
CA SER A 140 -10.69 14.67 10.92
C SER A 140 -10.41 15.05 9.45
N PHE A 141 -11.25 14.64 8.50
CA PHE A 141 -11.12 14.96 7.09
C PHE A 141 -12.51 15.13 6.43
N PRO A 142 -12.64 15.99 5.40
CA PRO A 142 -13.93 16.27 4.77
C PRO A 142 -14.36 15.23 3.72
N GLU A 143 -13.42 14.53 3.09
CA GLU A 143 -13.69 13.61 1.99
C GLU A 143 -14.55 12.42 2.43
N LYS A 144 -15.32 11.84 1.50
CA LYS A 144 -16.16 10.67 1.78
C LYS A 144 -15.34 9.39 1.92
N ILE A 145 -14.22 9.31 1.22
CA ILE A 145 -13.35 8.12 1.19
C ILE A 145 -11.94 8.54 1.59
N CYS A 146 -11.32 7.76 2.46
CA CYS A 146 -9.91 7.81 2.73
C CYS A 146 -9.31 6.42 2.49
N PHE A 147 -8.43 6.32 1.50
CA PHE A 147 -7.61 5.14 1.28
C PHE A 147 -6.32 5.24 2.09
N TYR A 148 -5.95 4.15 2.78
CA TYR A 148 -4.75 4.07 3.59
C TYR A 148 -4.09 2.68 3.46
N GLY A 149 -2.80 2.55 3.78
CA GLY A 149 -1.99 1.33 3.70
C GLY A 149 -1.33 0.97 5.03
N HIS A 150 -0.01 0.71 4.99
CA HIS A 150 0.90 0.55 6.13
C HIS A 150 0.69 -0.68 7.02
N THR A 151 -0.52 -1.14 7.21
CA THR A 151 -0.79 -2.36 8.01
C THR A 151 -0.60 -3.64 7.22
N HIS A 152 -0.58 -3.56 5.89
CA HIS A 152 -0.54 -4.67 4.93
C HIS A 152 -1.72 -5.65 5.07
N THR A 153 -2.80 -5.20 5.69
CA THR A 153 -3.99 -6.00 5.96
C THR A 153 -5.19 -5.32 5.33
N ARG A 154 -6.01 -6.06 4.62
CA ARG A 154 -7.27 -5.53 4.10
C ARG A 154 -8.16 -5.09 5.25
N ASN A 155 -8.66 -3.86 5.18
CA ASN A 155 -9.62 -3.33 6.15
C ASN A 155 -10.62 -2.40 5.46
N PHE A 156 -11.83 -2.41 5.98
CA PHE A 156 -12.90 -1.55 5.54
C PHE A 156 -13.69 -1.08 6.76
N PHE A 157 -13.72 0.23 7.01
CA PHE A 157 -14.51 0.82 8.07
C PHE A 157 -15.51 1.81 7.47
N ALA A 158 -16.77 1.69 7.85
CA ALA A 158 -17.85 2.61 7.46
C ALA A 158 -18.33 3.40 8.66
N GLN A 159 -18.55 4.71 8.49
CA GLN A 159 -19.05 5.58 9.52
C GLN A 159 -20.39 5.06 10.06
N GLY A 160 -20.51 4.94 11.39
CA GLY A 160 -21.74 4.47 12.06
C GLY A 160 -22.00 2.96 11.95
N LYS A 161 -21.01 2.15 11.53
CA LYS A 161 -21.07 0.67 11.55
C LYS A 161 -20.05 0.08 12.51
N ASP A 162 -20.30 -1.14 12.96
CA ASP A 162 -19.37 -1.87 13.81
C ASP A 162 -18.04 -2.11 13.07
N PRO A 163 -16.90 -1.75 13.69
CA PRO A 163 -15.56 -1.98 13.09
C PRO A 163 -15.28 -3.46 12.81
N MET A 164 -15.86 -4.39 13.54
CA MET A 164 -15.66 -5.83 13.34
C MET A 164 -16.17 -6.34 11.99
N LEU A 165 -17.07 -5.61 11.33
CA LEU A 165 -17.60 -5.99 10.02
C LEU A 165 -16.63 -5.75 8.86
N GLY A 166 -15.53 -5.02 9.09
CA GLY A 166 -14.53 -4.69 8.07
C GLY A 166 -13.31 -5.60 8.05
N GLN A 167 -13.25 -6.62 8.90
CA GLN A 167 -12.13 -7.56 8.97
C GLN A 167 -12.42 -8.83 8.16
N ASN A 168 -11.37 -9.43 7.57
CA ASN A 168 -11.45 -10.68 6.77
C ASN A 168 -12.22 -10.57 5.45
N ILE A 169 -11.97 -9.50 4.70
CA ILE A 169 -12.54 -9.34 3.36
C ILE A 169 -11.79 -10.25 2.39
N THR A 170 -12.45 -11.32 1.97
CA THR A 170 -12.08 -12.10 0.79
C THR A 170 -12.64 -11.40 -0.46
N SER A 171 -12.11 -11.70 -1.64
CA SER A 171 -12.49 -11.07 -2.91
C SER A 171 -14.00 -10.79 -3.01
N SER A 172 -14.41 -9.53 -2.79
CA SER A 172 -15.82 -9.12 -2.82
C SER A 172 -15.93 -7.65 -3.21
N THR A 173 -17.02 -7.33 -3.90
CA THR A 173 -17.39 -5.95 -4.20
C THR A 173 -18.22 -5.38 -3.05
N LEU A 174 -17.84 -4.21 -2.55
CA LEU A 174 -18.55 -3.45 -1.53
C LEU A 174 -19.17 -2.22 -2.17
N HIS A 175 -20.46 -2.04 -1.99
CA HIS A 175 -21.16 -0.84 -2.40
C HIS A 175 -21.10 0.22 -1.30
N LEU A 176 -20.73 1.43 -1.67
CA LEU A 176 -20.58 2.56 -0.77
C LEU A 176 -21.91 3.31 -0.66
N GLU A 177 -22.50 3.31 0.52
CA GLU A 177 -23.78 3.99 0.79
C GLU A 177 -23.62 5.52 0.69
N ALA A 178 -24.58 6.17 0.09
CA ALA A 178 -24.62 7.63 0.05
C ALA A 178 -24.69 8.23 1.47
N GLY A 179 -23.97 9.34 1.68
CA GLY A 179 -23.97 10.04 2.98
C GLY A 179 -23.05 9.46 4.04
N ARG A 180 -22.37 8.32 3.80
CA ARG A 180 -21.39 7.74 4.73
C ARG A 180 -19.96 8.07 4.34
N LYS A 181 -19.06 8.05 5.32
CA LYS A 181 -17.61 8.07 5.11
C LYS A 181 -17.00 6.70 5.29
N TYR A 182 -15.87 6.49 4.61
CA TYR A 182 -15.18 5.20 4.56
C TYR A 182 -13.68 5.34 4.76
N LEU A 183 -13.09 4.40 5.50
CA LEU A 183 -11.66 4.15 5.56
C LEU A 183 -11.40 2.79 4.92
N ILE A 184 -10.54 2.74 3.90
CA ILE A 184 -10.34 1.54 3.08
C ILE A 184 -8.86 1.27 2.93
N ASN A 185 -8.44 0.05 3.29
CA ASN A 185 -7.09 -0.44 3.10
C ASN A 185 -7.11 -1.58 2.09
N PRO A 186 -6.40 -1.47 0.97
CA PRO A 186 -6.37 -2.50 -0.07
C PRO A 186 -5.62 -3.79 0.34
N GLY A 187 -4.89 -3.77 1.45
CA GLY A 187 -3.87 -4.76 1.78
C GLY A 187 -2.53 -4.37 1.19
N SER A 188 -1.68 -5.34 0.90
CA SER A 188 -0.33 -5.11 0.37
C SER A 188 -0.12 -5.85 -0.95
N VAL A 189 0.48 -5.19 -1.92
CA VAL A 189 0.95 -5.82 -3.16
C VAL A 189 2.15 -6.73 -2.87
N GLY A 190 3.15 -6.21 -2.16
CA GLY A 190 4.45 -6.86 -2.04
C GLY A 190 4.67 -7.74 -0.82
N GLN A 191 3.93 -7.52 0.27
CA GLN A 191 4.11 -8.24 1.53
C GLN A 191 2.82 -8.32 2.34
N PRO A 192 1.78 -9.05 1.89
CA PRO A 192 0.51 -9.18 2.60
C PRO A 192 0.68 -9.80 3.99
N ARG A 193 -0.15 -9.35 4.95
CA ARG A 193 -0.06 -9.75 6.37
C ARG A 193 -1.43 -10.14 6.96
N ASP A 194 -2.43 -10.36 6.14
CA ASP A 194 -3.77 -10.76 6.58
C ASP A 194 -3.91 -12.26 6.92
N GLY A 195 -2.86 -13.06 6.67
CA GLY A 195 -2.85 -14.49 6.99
C GLY A 195 -3.74 -15.36 6.09
N LEU A 196 -4.31 -14.82 5.02
CA LEU A 196 -5.17 -15.56 4.11
C LEU A 196 -4.36 -16.34 3.07
N ASN A 197 -3.45 -15.66 2.42
CA ASN A 197 -2.52 -16.18 1.42
C ASN A 197 -1.43 -15.13 1.15
N ASN A 198 -0.46 -15.47 0.29
CA ASN A 198 0.62 -14.59 -0.12
C ASN A 198 0.41 -13.93 -1.49
N HIS A 199 -0.81 -13.97 -2.04
CA HIS A 199 -1.15 -13.26 -3.28
C HIS A 199 -1.02 -11.74 -3.12
N ALA A 200 -0.60 -11.05 -4.16
CA ALA A 200 -0.57 -9.59 -4.19
C ALA A 200 -1.99 -9.02 -4.10
N LYS A 201 -2.20 -8.02 -3.24
CA LYS A 201 -3.53 -7.48 -2.94
C LYS A 201 -3.64 -6.02 -3.33
N TYR A 202 -4.76 -5.67 -3.97
CA TYR A 202 -5.10 -4.32 -4.36
C TYR A 202 -6.62 -4.16 -4.46
N ILE A 203 -7.11 -2.98 -4.78
CA ILE A 203 -8.55 -2.75 -5.03
C ILE A 203 -8.77 -2.03 -6.35
N ILE A 204 -9.96 -2.24 -6.93
CA ILE A 204 -10.53 -1.42 -7.99
C ILE A 204 -11.62 -0.55 -7.38
N TRP A 205 -11.47 0.76 -7.51
CA TRP A 205 -12.46 1.74 -7.10
C TRP A 205 -13.26 2.22 -8.31
N GLU A 206 -14.56 1.95 -8.31
CA GLU A 206 -15.51 2.33 -9.36
C GLU A 206 -16.36 3.51 -8.91
N ARG A 207 -15.95 4.71 -9.34
CA ARG A 207 -16.53 5.97 -8.83
C ARG A 207 -17.99 6.14 -9.19
N GLU A 208 -18.39 5.84 -10.42
CA GLU A 208 -19.76 6.01 -10.91
C GLU A 208 -20.73 5.01 -10.28
N GLN A 209 -20.27 3.81 -10.03
CA GLN A 209 -21.05 2.77 -9.37
C GLN A 209 -21.03 2.91 -7.84
N GLY A 210 -20.15 3.75 -7.30
CA GLY A 210 -19.98 3.88 -5.85
C GLY A 210 -19.57 2.58 -5.20
N SER A 211 -18.59 1.86 -5.79
CA SER A 211 -18.17 0.56 -5.28
C SER A 211 -16.66 0.42 -5.22
N VAL A 212 -16.18 -0.51 -4.38
CA VAL A 212 -14.80 -0.98 -4.32
C VAL A 212 -14.78 -2.48 -4.41
N THR A 213 -13.90 -3.03 -5.25
CA THR A 213 -13.69 -4.47 -5.40
C THR A 213 -12.29 -4.82 -4.92
N PHE A 214 -12.19 -5.71 -3.94
CA PHE A 214 -10.93 -6.26 -3.47
C PHE A 214 -10.46 -7.34 -4.44
N ARG A 215 -9.21 -7.23 -4.88
CA ARG A 215 -8.59 -8.10 -5.89
C ARG A 215 -7.36 -8.79 -5.32
N GLU A 216 -7.03 -9.93 -5.90
CA GLU A 216 -5.81 -10.70 -5.64
C GLU A 216 -5.16 -11.09 -6.96
N ALA A 217 -3.84 -11.05 -7.02
CA ALA A 217 -3.06 -11.52 -8.14
C ALA A 217 -2.02 -12.54 -7.64
N GLU A 218 -2.05 -13.74 -8.20
CA GLU A 218 -1.02 -14.75 -7.95
C GLU A 218 0.28 -14.37 -8.63
N TYR A 219 1.39 -14.64 -7.98
CA TYR A 219 2.73 -14.45 -8.55
C TYR A 219 3.71 -15.50 -8.03
N ASP A 220 4.83 -15.66 -8.70
CA ASP A 220 5.88 -16.57 -8.26
C ASP A 220 6.66 -15.97 -7.07
N VAL A 221 6.20 -16.30 -5.87
CA VAL A 221 6.78 -15.85 -4.60
C VAL A 221 8.24 -16.26 -4.49
N MET A 222 8.61 -17.45 -5.02
CA MET A 222 9.96 -17.97 -4.90
C MET A 222 10.99 -17.11 -5.65
N LYS A 223 10.61 -16.47 -6.76
CA LYS A 223 11.48 -15.49 -7.43
C LYS A 223 11.94 -14.39 -6.50
N THR A 224 11.02 -13.83 -5.69
CA THR A 224 11.34 -12.78 -4.73
C THR A 224 12.13 -13.32 -3.54
N VAL A 225 11.75 -14.47 -3.00
CA VAL A 225 12.42 -15.13 -1.87
C VAL A 225 13.86 -15.44 -2.19
N ASP A 226 14.13 -16.04 -3.36
CA ASP A 226 15.50 -16.45 -3.76
C ASP A 226 16.37 -15.22 -4.05
N LYS A 227 15.81 -14.16 -4.63
CA LYS A 227 16.52 -12.88 -4.83
C LYS A 227 16.87 -12.22 -3.49
N LEU A 228 15.93 -12.19 -2.51
CA LEU A 228 16.18 -11.69 -1.15
C LEU A 228 17.35 -12.43 -0.48
N ARG A 229 17.35 -13.76 -0.53
CA ARG A 229 18.42 -14.61 0.05
C ARG A 229 19.75 -14.34 -0.61
N ARG A 230 19.80 -14.31 -1.94
CA ARG A 230 21.02 -14.07 -2.73
C ARG A 230 21.64 -12.70 -2.47
N LEU A 231 20.80 -11.67 -2.24
CA LEU A 231 21.23 -10.30 -2.00
C LEU A 231 21.52 -9.99 -0.51
N GLY A 232 21.38 -10.97 0.38
CA GLY A 232 21.69 -10.81 1.80
C GLY A 232 20.71 -9.94 2.59
N PHE A 233 19.48 -9.84 2.15
CA PHE A 233 18.42 -9.18 2.93
C PHE A 233 18.15 -9.92 4.24
N PRO A 234 17.59 -9.27 5.28
CA PRO A 234 17.19 -9.94 6.50
C PRO A 234 16.32 -11.16 6.21
N ALA A 235 16.64 -12.31 6.84
CA ALA A 235 15.91 -13.57 6.61
C ALA A 235 14.40 -13.45 6.86
N PHE A 236 14.02 -12.55 7.75
CA PHE A 236 12.65 -12.20 8.06
C PHE A 236 11.83 -11.74 6.83
N ASN A 237 12.45 -11.01 5.88
CA ASN A 237 11.75 -10.55 4.68
C ASN A 237 11.30 -11.74 3.81
N ALA A 238 12.19 -12.72 3.60
CA ALA A 238 11.87 -13.94 2.86
C ALA A 238 10.85 -14.83 3.59
N THR A 239 11.05 -15.04 4.90
CA THR A 239 10.16 -15.87 5.73
C THR A 239 8.71 -15.33 5.73
N ARG A 240 8.55 -14.03 5.69
CA ARG A 240 7.24 -13.37 5.68
C ARG A 240 6.44 -13.65 4.41
N LEU A 241 7.10 -13.80 3.27
CA LEU A 241 6.47 -14.10 2.00
C LEU A 241 6.02 -15.58 1.87
N LEU A 242 6.52 -16.45 2.76
CA LEU A 242 6.22 -17.89 2.76
C LEU A 242 5.11 -18.30 3.76
N ARG A 243 4.49 -17.33 4.40
CA ARG A 243 3.45 -17.57 5.44
C ARG A 243 2.05 -17.50 4.85
#